data_c529197a9314d69c4bb394abafed6ced
#
_entry.id   c529197a9314d69c4bb394abafed6ced
#
_cell.length_a   1.000
_cell.length_b   1.000
_cell.length_c   1.000
_cell.angle_alpha   90.00
_cell.angle_beta   90.00
_cell.angle_gamma   90.00
#
_symmetry.space_group_name_H-M   'P 1'
#
loop_
_entity.id
_entity.type
_entity.pdbx_description
1 polymer ?
#
loop_
_entity_poly.entity_id
_entity_poly.type
_entity_poly.pdbx_seq_one_letter_code
_entity_poly.pdbx_strand_id
1 'polypeptide(L)'
;MTKDKIRVTDLARMKAERTPIAMLTAYDFPFARIFDAAGVDVLLVGDSLGMVVQGADSTLAVTLDEVIYHTRMVARARQRALVVADLPFLTYQVSVEQPLLPH
;
A
#
# COMPACT_ATOMS: atom_id res chain seq x y z
N MET A 1 2.26 -23.60 -3.13
CA MET A 1 3.03 -23.16 -1.96
C MET A 1 2.60 -21.76 -1.58
N THR A 2 2.24 -21.56 -0.35
CA THR A 2 1.82 -20.25 0.15
C THR A 2 3.05 -19.39 0.40
N LYS A 3 3.06 -18.19 -0.16
CA LYS A 3 4.13 -17.22 0.11
C LYS A 3 3.86 -16.56 1.47
N ASP A 4 4.92 -16.40 2.25
CA ASP A 4 4.82 -15.67 3.50
C ASP A 4 4.59 -14.18 3.21
N LYS A 5 3.68 -13.59 3.96
CA LYS A 5 3.40 -12.15 3.84
C LYS A 5 4.55 -11.36 4.44
N ILE A 6 4.90 -10.25 3.77
CA ILE A 6 5.92 -9.33 4.25
C ILE A 6 5.35 -8.50 5.39
N ARG A 7 6.11 -8.39 6.47
CA ARG A 7 5.79 -7.59 7.65
C ARG A 7 6.77 -6.44 7.77
N VAL A 8 6.43 -5.47 8.61
CA VAL A 8 7.30 -4.33 8.86
C VAL A 8 8.69 -4.78 9.34
N THR A 9 8.74 -5.80 10.19
CA THR A 9 10.02 -6.35 10.68
C THR A 9 10.87 -6.96 9.58
N ASP A 10 10.24 -7.49 8.52
CA ASP A 10 10.96 -8.01 7.37
C ASP A 10 11.71 -6.92 6.62
N LEU A 11 11.16 -5.72 6.55
CA LEU A 11 11.82 -4.59 5.89
C LEU A 11 13.12 -4.23 6.60
N ALA A 12 13.12 -4.24 7.94
CA ALA A 12 14.32 -3.96 8.71
C ALA A 12 15.39 -5.04 8.46
N ARG A 13 14.98 -6.30 8.38
CA ARG A 13 15.88 -7.40 8.06
C ARG A 13 16.46 -7.26 6.65
N MET A 14 15.62 -6.94 5.67
CA MET A 14 16.06 -6.74 4.29
C MET A 14 17.09 -5.61 4.20
N LYS A 15 16.87 -4.53 4.94
CA LYS A 15 17.82 -3.42 5.00
C LYS A 15 19.17 -3.87 5.60
N ALA A 16 19.12 -4.63 6.68
CA ALA A 16 20.33 -5.13 7.34
C ALA A 16 21.10 -6.10 6.44
N GLU A 17 20.40 -6.90 5.66
CA GLU A 17 20.99 -7.84 4.71
C GLU A 17 21.33 -7.20 3.36
N ARG A 18 21.07 -5.91 3.21
CA ARG A 18 21.27 -5.16 1.95
C ARG A 18 20.48 -5.76 0.79
N THR A 19 19.32 -6.35 1.07
CA THR A 19 18.40 -6.85 0.06
C THR A 19 17.55 -5.68 -0.43
N PRO A 20 17.50 -5.40 -1.74
CA PRO A 20 16.67 -4.31 -2.25
C PRO A 20 15.19 -4.51 -1.92
N ILE A 21 14.50 -3.41 -1.59
CA ILE A 21 13.08 -3.39 -1.32
C ILE A 21 12.41 -2.67 -2.47
N ALA A 22 11.53 -3.36 -3.19
CA ALA A 22 10.77 -2.76 -4.28
C ALA A 22 9.43 -2.26 -3.75
N MET A 23 9.14 -0.97 -3.96
CA MET A 23 7.88 -0.36 -3.55
C MET A 23 7.22 0.33 -4.73
N LEU A 24 5.95 0.07 -4.93
CA LEU A 24 5.14 0.72 -5.96
C LEU A 24 3.84 1.21 -5.35
N THR A 25 3.36 2.32 -5.88
CA THR A 25 2.04 2.84 -5.54
C THR A 25 0.98 2.04 -6.28
N ALA A 26 -0.09 1.69 -5.56
CA ALA A 26 -1.23 0.99 -6.14
C ALA A 26 -2.51 1.57 -5.57
N TYR A 27 -3.57 1.64 -6.38
CA TYR A 27 -4.82 2.28 -5.98
C TYR A 27 -6.03 1.36 -6.07
N ASP A 28 -5.90 0.20 -6.71
CA ASP A 28 -7.04 -0.69 -6.91
C ASP A 28 -6.61 -2.16 -6.89
N PHE A 29 -7.61 -3.03 -6.95
CA PHE A 29 -7.41 -4.46 -6.86
C PHE A 29 -6.57 -5.04 -8.01
N PRO A 30 -6.89 -4.77 -9.30
CA PRO A 30 -6.15 -5.45 -10.37
C PRO A 30 -4.68 -5.04 -10.45
N PHE A 31 -4.35 -3.76 -10.28
CA PHE A 31 -2.96 -3.34 -10.30
C PHE A 31 -2.19 -3.86 -9.08
N ALA A 32 -2.80 -3.83 -7.89
CA ALA A 32 -2.16 -4.38 -6.71
C ALA A 32 -1.86 -5.88 -6.88
N ARG A 33 -2.78 -6.62 -7.49
CA ARG A 33 -2.59 -8.04 -7.76
C ARG A 33 -1.42 -8.28 -8.72
N ILE A 34 -1.33 -7.47 -9.78
CA ILE A 34 -0.26 -7.57 -10.77
C ILE A 34 1.09 -7.26 -10.12
N PHE A 35 1.17 -6.18 -9.34
CA PHE A 35 2.42 -5.78 -8.69
C PHE A 35 2.88 -6.81 -7.67
N ASP A 36 1.96 -7.32 -6.86
CA ASP A 36 2.27 -8.36 -5.88
C ASP A 36 2.81 -9.62 -6.59
N ALA A 37 2.13 -10.06 -7.65
CA ALA A 37 2.56 -11.23 -8.42
C ALA A 37 3.93 -11.02 -9.07
N ALA A 38 4.27 -9.77 -9.42
CA ALA A 38 5.57 -9.44 -10.00
C ALA A 38 6.70 -9.40 -8.98
N GLY A 39 6.40 -9.52 -7.69
CA GLY A 39 7.42 -9.58 -6.65
C GLY A 39 7.67 -8.27 -5.93
N VAL A 40 6.81 -7.27 -6.10
CA VAL A 40 6.91 -6.02 -5.35
C VAL A 40 6.73 -6.31 -3.86
N ASP A 41 7.57 -5.71 -3.04
CA ASP A 41 7.59 -5.99 -1.60
C ASP A 41 6.61 -5.11 -0.83
N VAL A 42 6.42 -3.88 -1.27
CA VAL A 42 5.55 -2.91 -0.59
C VAL A 42 4.62 -2.25 -1.61
N LEU A 43 3.34 -2.23 -1.28
CA LEU A 43 2.32 -1.51 -2.04
C LEU A 43 1.91 -0.28 -1.23
N LEU A 44 2.12 0.90 -1.79
CA LEU A 44 1.81 2.16 -1.14
C LEU A 44 0.49 2.71 -1.66
N VAL A 45 -0.42 3.02 -0.75
CA VAL A 45 -1.63 3.79 -1.05
C VAL A 45 -1.44 5.16 -0.43
N GLY A 46 -1.20 6.16 -1.26
CA GLY A 46 -0.84 7.48 -0.78
C GLY A 46 -1.82 8.56 -1.21
N ASP A 47 -1.58 9.77 -0.73
CA ASP A 47 -2.39 10.93 -1.03
C ASP A 47 -2.30 11.38 -2.50
N SER A 48 -1.31 10.89 -3.25
CA SER A 48 -1.25 11.08 -4.70
C SER A 48 -2.47 10.49 -5.41
N LEU A 49 -3.26 9.66 -4.72
CA LEU A 49 -4.54 9.15 -5.19
C LEU A 49 -5.40 10.26 -5.83
N GLY A 50 -5.48 11.42 -5.19
CA GLY A 50 -6.28 12.52 -5.71
C GLY A 50 -5.83 13.00 -7.07
N MET A 51 -4.52 13.04 -7.31
CA MET A 51 -3.96 13.50 -8.59
C MET A 51 -4.06 12.43 -9.68
N VAL A 52 -3.75 11.20 -9.34
CA VAL A 52 -3.61 10.12 -10.33
C VAL A 52 -4.96 9.51 -10.71
N VAL A 53 -5.80 9.23 -9.72
CA VAL A 53 -7.09 8.54 -9.95
C VAL A 53 -8.23 9.53 -10.12
N GLN A 54 -8.27 10.57 -9.30
CA GLN A 54 -9.37 11.52 -9.27
C GLN A 54 -9.15 12.73 -10.17
N GLY A 55 -7.92 12.93 -10.67
CA GLY A 55 -7.61 14.06 -11.54
C GLY A 55 -7.52 15.40 -10.82
N ALA A 56 -7.37 15.41 -9.51
CA ALA A 56 -7.24 16.64 -8.76
C ALA A 56 -5.87 17.30 -9.00
N ASP A 57 -5.84 18.63 -8.90
CA ASP A 57 -4.60 19.39 -9.10
C ASP A 57 -3.66 19.31 -7.89
N SER A 58 -4.14 18.83 -6.76
CA SER A 58 -3.40 18.81 -5.50
C SER A 58 -3.77 17.57 -4.68
N THR A 59 -2.83 17.10 -3.87
CA THR A 59 -3.07 16.01 -2.92
C THR A 59 -3.99 16.43 -1.78
N LEU A 60 -4.23 17.73 -1.59
CA LEU A 60 -5.07 18.24 -0.51
C LEU A 60 -6.55 17.85 -0.66
N ALA A 61 -6.98 17.47 -1.85
CA ALA A 61 -8.36 17.09 -2.10
C ALA A 61 -8.72 15.68 -1.62
N VAL A 62 -7.73 14.87 -1.27
CA VAL A 62 -7.97 13.48 -0.86
C VAL A 62 -8.43 13.43 0.59
N THR A 63 -9.53 12.70 0.84
CA THR A 63 -10.06 12.51 2.19
C THR A 63 -9.55 11.19 2.78
N LEU A 64 -9.65 11.09 4.11
CA LEU A 64 -9.31 9.86 4.82
C LEU A 64 -10.16 8.69 4.33
N ASP A 65 -11.47 8.91 4.12
CA ASP A 65 -12.37 7.85 3.65
C ASP A 65 -11.94 7.33 2.28
N GLU A 66 -11.47 8.20 1.39
CA GLU A 66 -10.98 7.80 0.09
C GLU A 66 -9.72 6.93 0.21
N VAL A 67 -8.79 7.30 1.07
CA VAL A 67 -7.59 6.50 1.31
C VAL A 67 -7.96 5.14 1.89
N ILE A 68 -8.88 5.09 2.83
CA ILE A 68 -9.35 3.85 3.42
C ILE A 68 -9.99 2.95 2.35
N TYR A 69 -10.84 3.53 1.50
CA TYR A 69 -11.51 2.78 0.44
C TYR A 69 -10.50 2.11 -0.50
N HIS A 70 -9.52 2.86 -0.99
CA HIS A 70 -8.51 2.33 -1.89
C HIS A 70 -7.58 1.34 -1.19
N THR A 71 -7.24 1.62 0.08
CA THR A 71 -6.41 0.71 0.86
C THR A 71 -7.09 -0.65 1.04
N ARG A 72 -8.40 -0.68 1.23
CA ARG A 72 -9.14 -1.94 1.33
C ARG A 72 -9.03 -2.76 0.04
N MET A 73 -9.14 -2.12 -1.10
CA MET A 73 -9.02 -2.82 -2.39
C MET A 73 -7.62 -3.41 -2.58
N VAL A 74 -6.61 -2.63 -2.25
CA VAL A 74 -5.21 -3.07 -2.36
C VAL A 74 -4.93 -4.20 -1.36
N ALA A 75 -5.43 -4.07 -0.13
CA ALA A 75 -5.24 -5.08 0.90
C ALA A 75 -5.88 -6.43 0.52
N ARG A 76 -7.04 -6.40 -0.15
CA ARG A 76 -7.68 -7.62 -0.64
C ARG A 76 -6.87 -8.31 -1.72
N ALA A 77 -6.15 -7.54 -2.52
CA ALA A 77 -5.37 -8.07 -3.63
C ALA A 77 -4.04 -8.69 -3.18
N ARG A 78 -3.52 -8.23 -2.04
CA ARG A 78 -2.19 -8.65 -1.60
C ARG A 78 -2.17 -10.14 -1.25
N GLN A 79 -1.09 -10.81 -1.64
CA GLN A 79 -0.81 -12.17 -1.19
C GLN A 79 0.49 -12.22 -0.39
N ARG A 80 1.47 -11.38 -0.75
CA ARG A 80 2.77 -11.33 -0.11
C ARG A 80 3.14 -9.92 0.34
N ALA A 81 2.95 -8.92 -0.52
CA ALA A 81 3.42 -7.55 -0.31
C ALA A 81 2.83 -6.92 0.95
N LEU A 82 3.62 -6.06 1.59
CA LEU A 82 3.14 -5.22 2.69
C LEU A 82 2.38 -4.02 2.12
N VAL A 83 1.22 -3.74 2.67
CA VAL A 83 0.43 -2.56 2.28
C VAL A 83 0.66 -1.44 3.28
N VAL A 84 1.06 -0.28 2.79
CA VAL A 84 1.30 0.93 3.59
C VAL A 84 0.39 2.03 3.08
N ALA A 85 -0.30 2.69 3.98
CA ALA A 85 -1.19 3.81 3.63
C ALA A 85 -0.67 5.10 4.22
N ASP A 86 -0.57 6.15 3.38
CA ASP A 86 -0.32 7.52 3.82
C ASP A 86 -1.65 8.14 4.20
N LEU A 87 -1.76 8.67 5.42
CA LEU A 87 -2.99 9.31 5.87
C LEU A 87 -3.01 10.78 5.43
N PRO A 88 -4.13 11.25 4.88
CA PRO A 88 -4.23 12.64 4.41
C PRO A 88 -4.09 13.62 5.57
N PHE A 89 -3.41 14.73 5.32
CA PHE A 89 -3.18 15.82 6.29
C PHE A 89 -2.39 15.39 7.52
N LEU A 90 -1.83 14.17 7.52
CA LEU A 90 -1.01 13.67 8.62
C LEU A 90 0.37 13.36 8.09
N THR A 91 1.35 13.42 8.97
CA THR A 91 2.75 13.26 8.59
C THR A 91 3.28 11.85 8.85
N TYR A 92 2.40 10.88 9.03
CA TYR A 92 2.81 9.51 9.31
C TYR A 92 2.10 8.53 8.39
N GLN A 93 2.66 7.36 8.29
CA GLN A 93 2.15 6.24 7.51
C GLN A 93 1.70 5.13 8.43
N VAL A 94 0.72 4.36 7.96
CA VAL A 94 0.23 3.19 8.68
C VAL A 94 0.44 1.97 7.80
N SER A 95 1.06 0.93 8.36
CA SER A 95 1.15 -0.34 7.68
C SER A 95 -0.09 -1.18 7.95
N VAL A 96 -0.51 -1.92 6.92
CA VAL A 96 -1.68 -2.79 7.02
C VAL A 96 -1.18 -4.22 6.92
N GLU A 97 -1.07 -4.89 8.07
CA GLU A 97 -0.63 -6.28 8.13
C GLU A 97 -1.81 -7.26 8.17
N GLN A 98 -2.99 -6.76 8.50
CA GLN A 98 -4.22 -7.51 8.50
C GLN A 98 -5.26 -6.79 7.67
N PRO A 99 -6.29 -7.50 7.17
CA PRO A 99 -7.37 -6.83 6.44
C PRO A 99 -8.00 -5.73 7.27
N LEU A 100 -8.30 -4.60 6.62
CA LEU A 100 -9.05 -3.54 7.27
C LEU A 100 -10.47 -4.02 7.54
N LEU A 101 -10.91 -3.86 8.77
CA LEU A 101 -12.26 -4.27 9.15
C LEU A 101 -13.27 -3.23 8.66
N PRO A 102 -14.41 -3.68 8.16
CA PRO A 102 -15.51 -2.76 7.86
C PRO A 102 -16.05 -2.20 9.17
N HIS A 103 -16.40 -0.95 9.14
CA HIS A 103 -16.97 -0.28 10.29
C HIS A 103 -18.39 0.14 9.99
#